data_cdecf69f25e45f7f6a163702f2fba6d5
#
_entry.id   cdecf69f25e45f7f6a163702f2fba6d5
#
_cell.length_a   1.000
_cell.length_b   1.000
_cell.length_c   1.000
_cell.angle_alpha   90.00
_cell.angle_beta   90.00
_cell.angle_gamma   90.00
#
_symmetry.space_group_name_H-M   'P 1'
#
loop_
_entity.id
_entity.type
_entity.pdbx_description
1 polymer ?
#
loop_
_entity_poly.entity_id
_entity_poly.type
_entity_poly.pdbx_seq_one_letter_code
_entity_poly.pdbx_strand_id
1 'polypeptide(L)'
;GFGIRLDAGNGFQGTVVTPFFDSLLVKLCVHASTFDQAVRKTERSLIEFRIRGVKTNIPFMFNVITHPIFVSGDAKTTFIDTTPELFEFPKTRDRGNKTMQYIGNITVNGFPGIQKGHKKFYDKPRIPTDIVFPEQKIITAKNILDEKGPTAVSEWIKDQNRVLLTDTTFRDAHQSLLATRIRTNEMQAIAAETQAAIPQLFSSEMWGGATFDVAYRFLSEDPWKRLKKLRSQMPDTLLQMLFRGSNAVGYQNYPDNGL
;
A
#
# COMPACT_ATOMS: atom_id res chain seq x y z
N GLY A 1 0.43 -21.16 9.30
CA GLY A 1 0.22 -21.80 10.59
C GLY A 1 -0.49 -20.88 11.57
N PHE A 2 -0.91 -21.40 12.71
CA PHE A 2 -1.62 -20.61 13.71
C PHE A 2 -0.79 -19.40 14.20
N GLY A 3 -1.40 -18.21 14.22
CA GLY A 3 -0.72 -16.97 14.58
C GLY A 3 0.17 -16.38 13.46
N ILE A 4 0.01 -16.82 12.22
CA ILE A 4 0.66 -16.24 11.05
C ILE A 4 -0.43 -15.72 10.12
N ARG A 5 -0.30 -14.46 9.69
CA ARG A 5 -1.15 -13.84 8.70
C ARG A 5 -0.28 -13.30 7.56
N LEU A 6 -0.69 -13.55 6.34
CA LEU A 6 -0.07 -13.02 5.15
C LEU A 6 -1.02 -12.00 4.53
N ASP A 7 -0.61 -10.76 4.51
CA ASP A 7 -1.34 -9.69 3.83
C ASP A 7 -0.75 -9.59 2.42
N ALA A 8 -1.49 -10.09 1.44
CA ALA A 8 -1.05 -10.15 0.05
C ALA A 8 -0.97 -8.74 -0.56
N GLY A 9 0.21 -8.45 -1.14
CA GLY A 9 0.38 -7.41 -2.13
C GLY A 9 0.33 -8.03 -3.53
N ASN A 10 1.37 -7.80 -4.32
CA ASN A 10 1.49 -8.37 -5.67
C ASN A 10 2.19 -9.74 -5.70
N GLY A 11 2.16 -10.48 -4.60
CA GLY A 11 2.92 -11.74 -4.42
C GLY A 11 2.20 -12.99 -4.88
N PHE A 12 1.75 -13.09 -6.12
CA PHE A 12 1.14 -14.28 -6.70
C PHE A 12 1.89 -14.75 -7.95
N GLN A 13 1.65 -16.00 -8.33
CA GLN A 13 2.35 -16.61 -9.46
C GLN A 13 2.08 -15.87 -10.77
N GLY A 14 3.14 -15.57 -11.51
CA GLY A 14 3.07 -14.85 -12.79
C GLY A 14 3.11 -13.33 -12.65
N THR A 15 3.17 -12.79 -11.44
CA THR A 15 3.31 -11.34 -11.22
C THR A 15 4.64 -10.83 -11.78
N VAL A 16 4.58 -9.71 -12.46
CA VAL A 16 5.76 -8.97 -12.93
C VAL A 16 6.07 -7.85 -11.93
N VAL A 17 7.20 -7.95 -11.25
CA VAL A 17 7.71 -6.88 -10.37
C VAL A 17 8.41 -5.85 -11.25
N THR A 18 7.84 -4.66 -11.32
CA THR A 18 8.39 -3.57 -12.14
C THR A 18 9.23 -2.62 -11.29
N PRO A 19 10.23 -1.93 -11.88
CA PRO A 19 11.00 -0.90 -11.17
C PRO A 19 10.25 0.44 -11.02
N PHE A 20 9.03 0.54 -11.58
CA PHE A 20 8.27 1.79 -11.61
C PHE A 20 7.33 1.97 -10.43
N PHE A 21 7.03 0.89 -9.73
CA PHE A 21 6.08 0.85 -8.60
C PHE A 21 6.72 0.18 -7.39
N ASP A 22 6.09 0.36 -6.23
CA ASP A 22 6.51 -0.32 -5.02
C ASP A 22 6.45 -1.84 -5.19
N SER A 23 7.49 -2.50 -4.70
CA SER A 23 7.72 -3.93 -4.92
C SER A 23 7.19 -4.81 -3.78
N LEU A 24 6.13 -4.37 -3.10
CA LEU A 24 5.53 -5.15 -2.01
C LEU A 24 4.91 -6.43 -2.55
N LEU A 25 5.50 -7.57 -2.21
CA LEU A 25 4.97 -8.89 -2.56
C LEU A 25 3.96 -9.37 -1.53
N VAL A 26 4.35 -9.36 -0.26
CA VAL A 26 3.53 -9.83 0.86
C VAL A 26 4.05 -9.23 2.15
N LYS A 27 3.16 -8.91 3.08
CA LYS A 27 3.49 -8.56 4.45
C LYS A 27 3.22 -9.76 5.36
N LEU A 28 4.25 -10.20 6.08
CA LEU A 28 4.14 -11.25 7.07
C LEU A 28 3.86 -10.64 8.44
N CYS A 29 2.70 -10.96 9.01
CA CYS A 29 2.33 -10.61 10.37
C CYS A 29 2.34 -11.86 11.25
N VAL A 30 3.01 -11.76 12.41
CA VAL A 30 3.15 -12.90 13.32
C VAL A 30 2.68 -12.51 14.71
N HIS A 31 1.87 -13.38 15.32
CA HIS A 31 1.39 -13.27 16.68
C HIS A 31 1.81 -14.49 17.52
N ALA A 32 2.25 -14.26 18.74
CA ALA A 32 2.55 -15.28 19.73
C ALA A 32 2.33 -14.73 21.16
N SER A 33 2.40 -15.59 22.17
CA SER A 33 2.18 -15.21 23.57
C SER A 33 3.32 -14.36 24.15
N THR A 34 4.54 -14.48 23.61
CA THR A 34 5.70 -13.70 24.00
C THR A 34 6.45 -13.19 22.79
N PHE A 35 7.25 -12.14 22.97
CA PHE A 35 8.08 -11.58 21.90
C PHE A 35 9.06 -12.62 21.33
N ASP A 36 9.76 -13.35 22.18
CA ASP A 36 10.67 -14.44 21.78
C ASP A 36 9.99 -15.47 20.88
N GLN A 37 8.77 -15.89 21.25
CA GLN A 37 8.01 -16.84 20.46
C GLN A 37 7.59 -16.24 19.11
N ALA A 38 7.27 -14.94 19.08
CA ALA A 38 6.96 -14.24 17.84
C ALA A 38 8.20 -14.17 16.93
N VAL A 39 9.37 -13.85 17.48
CA VAL A 39 10.65 -13.84 16.73
C VAL A 39 10.94 -15.22 16.13
N ARG A 40 10.92 -16.29 16.93
CA ARG A 40 11.18 -17.66 16.43
C ARG A 40 10.16 -18.10 15.37
N LYS A 41 8.90 -17.72 15.53
CA LYS A 41 7.85 -18.02 14.55
C LYS A 41 8.06 -17.24 13.24
N THR A 42 8.52 -15.97 13.35
CA THR A 42 8.87 -15.15 12.19
C THR A 42 10.07 -15.73 11.45
N GLU A 43 11.13 -16.10 12.17
CA GLU A 43 12.32 -16.75 11.64
C GLU A 43 11.94 -18.01 10.83
N ARG A 44 11.18 -18.92 11.44
CA ARG A 44 10.67 -20.11 10.75
C ARG A 44 9.88 -19.77 9.51
N SER A 45 8.99 -18.80 9.60
CA SER A 45 8.14 -18.38 8.47
C SER A 45 8.98 -17.85 7.32
N LEU A 46 10.01 -17.04 7.60
CA LEU A 46 10.92 -16.51 6.57
C LEU A 46 11.73 -17.63 5.88
N ILE A 47 12.14 -18.66 6.64
CA ILE A 47 12.83 -19.83 6.09
C ILE A 47 11.91 -20.66 5.19
N GLU A 48 10.63 -20.74 5.50
CA GLU A 48 9.62 -21.50 4.73
C GLU A 48 9.21 -20.82 3.42
N PHE A 49 9.41 -19.50 3.28
CA PHE A 49 9.10 -18.81 2.02
C PHE A 49 9.89 -19.34 0.83
N ARG A 50 9.20 -19.50 -0.29
CA ARG A 50 9.79 -19.93 -1.57
C ARG A 50 9.37 -18.97 -2.68
N ILE A 51 10.12 -17.88 -2.81
CA ILE A 51 9.95 -16.88 -3.86
C ILE A 51 11.07 -17.08 -4.87
N ARG A 52 10.72 -17.20 -6.15
CA ARG A 52 11.67 -17.42 -7.25
C ARG A 52 11.42 -16.43 -8.37
N GLY A 53 12.48 -16.11 -9.12
CA GLY A 53 12.44 -15.17 -10.24
C GLY A 53 12.73 -13.72 -9.87
N VAL A 54 12.77 -13.40 -8.58
CA VAL A 54 13.07 -12.05 -8.07
C VAL A 54 13.91 -12.16 -6.81
N LYS A 55 14.79 -11.19 -6.58
CA LYS A 55 15.49 -11.05 -5.29
C LYS A 55 14.54 -10.41 -4.28
N THR A 56 14.56 -10.91 -3.07
CA THR A 56 13.74 -10.41 -1.96
C THR A 56 14.60 -9.90 -0.82
N ASN A 57 14.01 -9.16 0.10
CA ASN A 57 14.66 -8.72 1.34
C ASN A 57 14.60 -9.76 2.48
N ILE A 58 14.16 -10.99 2.20
CA ILE A 58 14.09 -12.07 3.21
C ILE A 58 15.42 -12.25 3.95
N PRO A 59 16.60 -12.32 3.30
CA PRO A 59 17.87 -12.45 4.01
C PRO A 59 18.17 -11.28 4.96
N PHE A 60 17.84 -10.06 4.53
CA PHE A 60 17.97 -8.88 5.37
C PHE A 60 17.02 -8.95 6.58
N MET A 61 15.75 -9.26 6.34
CA MET A 61 14.76 -9.41 7.42
C MET A 61 15.16 -10.49 8.42
N PHE A 62 15.74 -11.58 7.92
CA PHE A 62 16.26 -12.65 8.78
C PHE A 62 17.38 -12.14 9.69
N ASN A 63 18.36 -11.42 9.14
CA ASN A 63 19.44 -10.81 9.93
C ASN A 63 18.90 -9.83 10.98
N VAL A 64 17.91 -9.01 10.61
CA VAL A 64 17.28 -8.06 11.54
C VAL A 64 16.63 -8.77 12.70
N ILE A 65 15.74 -9.74 12.45
CA ILE A 65 14.94 -10.36 13.52
C ILE A 65 15.74 -11.29 14.42
N THR A 66 16.88 -11.80 13.95
CA THR A 66 17.78 -12.66 14.74
C THR A 66 18.89 -11.88 15.43
N HIS A 67 19.03 -10.58 15.14
CA HIS A 67 20.07 -9.76 15.75
C HIS A 67 19.82 -9.55 17.25
N PRO A 68 20.85 -9.67 18.11
CA PRO A 68 20.71 -9.54 19.57
C PRO A 68 20.01 -8.25 20.02
N ILE A 69 20.33 -7.11 19.41
CA ILE A 69 19.69 -5.81 19.70
C ILE A 69 18.20 -5.83 19.40
N PHE A 70 17.78 -6.51 18.34
CA PHE A 70 16.35 -6.65 18.03
C PHE A 70 15.64 -7.59 19.00
N VAL A 71 16.28 -8.72 19.30
CA VAL A 71 15.72 -9.73 20.21
C VAL A 71 15.59 -9.22 21.65
N SER A 72 16.53 -8.37 22.11
CA SER A 72 16.43 -7.72 23.43
C SER A 72 15.37 -6.62 23.50
N GLY A 73 14.88 -6.15 22.36
CA GLY A 73 13.94 -5.02 22.28
C GLY A 73 14.60 -3.64 22.33
N ASP A 74 15.93 -3.57 22.22
CA ASP A 74 16.69 -2.32 22.28
C ASP A 74 16.88 -1.63 20.92
N ALA A 75 16.28 -2.17 19.86
CA ALA A 75 16.37 -1.61 18.51
C ALA A 75 15.73 -0.21 18.44
N LYS A 76 16.55 0.79 18.16
CA LYS A 76 16.15 2.19 17.96
C LYS A 76 15.97 2.48 16.47
N THR A 77 15.48 3.66 16.15
CA THR A 77 15.29 4.12 14.74
C THR A 77 16.58 4.12 13.92
N THR A 78 17.73 4.27 14.58
CA THR A 78 19.07 4.23 13.96
C THR A 78 19.66 2.83 13.82
N PHE A 79 19.00 1.79 14.34
CA PHE A 79 19.53 0.43 14.40
C PHE A 79 20.00 -0.08 13.03
N ILE A 80 19.21 0.10 12.00
CA ILE A 80 19.56 -0.36 10.64
C ILE A 80 20.77 0.40 10.09
N ASP A 81 20.81 1.71 10.31
CA ASP A 81 21.87 2.57 9.77
C ASP A 81 23.24 2.36 10.47
N THR A 82 23.21 1.94 11.74
CA THR A 82 24.41 1.76 12.55
C THR A 82 24.92 0.32 12.60
N THR A 83 24.25 -0.62 11.92
CA THR A 83 24.54 -2.06 12.00
C THR A 83 24.79 -2.64 10.60
N PRO A 84 25.97 -2.40 10.01
CA PRO A 84 26.26 -2.80 8.62
C PRO A 84 26.23 -4.32 8.41
N GLU A 85 26.46 -5.13 9.42
CA GLU A 85 26.37 -6.61 9.37
C GLU A 85 24.98 -7.11 8.99
N LEU A 86 23.92 -6.32 9.14
CA LEU A 86 22.58 -6.67 8.66
C LEU A 86 22.51 -6.86 7.14
N PHE A 87 23.45 -6.27 6.42
CA PHE A 87 23.54 -6.35 4.96
C PHE A 87 24.52 -7.41 4.46
N GLU A 88 25.15 -8.16 5.36
CA GLU A 88 26.02 -9.27 5.01
C GLU A 88 25.19 -10.54 4.79
N PHE A 89 25.13 -10.99 3.54
CA PHE A 89 24.35 -12.17 3.16
C PHE A 89 25.26 -13.33 2.78
N PRO A 90 25.05 -14.54 3.36
CA PRO A 90 25.82 -15.72 2.97
C PRO A 90 25.54 -16.05 1.50
N LYS A 91 26.59 -16.31 0.75
CA LYS A 91 26.48 -16.74 -0.65
C LYS A 91 25.86 -18.14 -0.73
N THR A 92 24.56 -18.21 -0.96
CA THR A 92 23.87 -19.49 -1.16
C THR A 92 24.12 -20.04 -2.57
N ARG A 93 24.40 -21.35 -2.69
CA ARG A 93 24.50 -22.04 -3.98
C ARG A 93 23.08 -22.40 -4.48
N ASP A 94 22.30 -21.40 -4.83
CA ASP A 94 20.96 -21.63 -5.36
C ASP A 94 20.99 -21.77 -6.89
N ARG A 95 21.08 -23.02 -7.36
CA ARG A 95 21.02 -23.35 -8.79
C ARG A 95 19.66 -22.99 -9.40
N GLY A 96 18.59 -23.10 -8.63
CA GLY A 96 17.24 -22.75 -9.07
C GLY A 96 17.11 -21.28 -9.44
N ASN A 97 17.61 -20.38 -8.59
CA ASN A 97 17.59 -18.95 -8.87
C ASN A 97 18.46 -18.58 -10.08
N LYS A 98 19.63 -19.23 -10.24
CA LYS A 98 20.46 -19.01 -11.44
C LYS A 98 19.75 -19.41 -12.73
N THR A 99 19.07 -20.55 -12.74
CA THR A 99 18.28 -21.00 -13.89
C THR A 99 17.12 -20.04 -14.16
N MET A 100 16.40 -19.61 -13.13
CA MET A 100 15.30 -18.65 -13.27
C MET A 100 15.79 -17.27 -13.72
N GLN A 101 16.95 -16.81 -13.24
CA GLN A 101 17.57 -15.57 -13.72
C GLN A 101 17.93 -15.67 -15.20
N TYR A 102 18.46 -16.82 -15.64
CA TYR A 102 18.77 -17.05 -17.04
C TYR A 102 17.51 -17.03 -17.90
N ILE A 103 16.46 -17.78 -17.49
CA ILE A 103 15.18 -17.80 -18.20
C ILE A 103 14.56 -16.40 -18.21
N GLY A 104 14.54 -15.70 -17.08
CA GLY A 104 14.04 -14.33 -16.97
C GLY A 104 14.80 -13.35 -17.88
N ASN A 105 16.13 -13.44 -17.91
CA ASN A 105 16.95 -12.63 -18.79
C ASN A 105 16.62 -12.87 -20.27
N ILE A 106 16.48 -14.13 -20.68
CA ILE A 106 16.09 -14.49 -22.05
C ILE A 106 14.67 -14.02 -22.38
N THR A 107 13.75 -14.16 -21.44
CA THR A 107 12.34 -13.74 -21.64
C THR A 107 12.23 -12.22 -21.79
N VAL A 108 12.95 -11.45 -20.99
CA VAL A 108 12.88 -9.99 -20.98
C VAL A 108 13.76 -9.36 -22.07
N ASN A 109 15.00 -9.83 -22.19
CA ASN A 109 15.99 -9.25 -23.08
C ASN A 109 16.09 -9.95 -24.44
N GLY A 110 15.45 -11.12 -24.57
CA GLY A 110 15.54 -11.98 -25.75
C GLY A 110 16.84 -12.79 -25.77
N PHE A 111 16.89 -13.78 -26.65
CA PHE A 111 18.10 -14.55 -26.88
C PHE A 111 19.13 -13.68 -27.61
N PRO A 112 20.42 -13.73 -27.24
CA PRO A 112 21.46 -13.03 -28.00
C PRO A 112 21.40 -13.41 -29.48
N GLY A 113 21.24 -12.42 -30.37
CA GLY A 113 21.15 -12.65 -31.82
C GLY A 113 19.75 -12.89 -32.39
N ILE A 114 18.69 -12.90 -31.57
CA ILE A 114 17.30 -13.02 -32.06
C ILE A 114 16.62 -11.65 -31.91
N GLN A 115 15.98 -11.17 -32.98
CA GLN A 115 15.20 -9.92 -32.93
C GLN A 115 14.02 -10.08 -31.96
N LYS A 116 13.82 -9.07 -31.09
CA LYS A 116 12.69 -9.03 -30.17
C LYS A 116 11.37 -9.06 -30.95
N GLY A 117 10.56 -10.07 -30.71
CA GLY A 117 9.17 -10.10 -31.20
C GLY A 117 8.36 -8.91 -30.66
N HIS A 118 7.23 -8.61 -31.30
CA HIS A 118 6.37 -7.50 -30.89
C HIS A 118 6.01 -7.57 -29.39
N LYS A 119 6.09 -6.42 -28.71
CA LYS A 119 5.63 -6.30 -27.33
C LYS A 119 4.18 -6.79 -27.24
N LYS A 120 3.93 -7.80 -26.42
CA LYS A 120 2.57 -8.17 -26.07
C LYS A 120 1.99 -7.00 -25.26
N PHE A 121 0.95 -6.36 -25.79
CA PHE A 121 0.15 -5.44 -25.01
C PHE A 121 -0.67 -6.28 -24.03
N TYR A 122 -0.56 -6.00 -22.74
CA TYR A 122 -1.47 -6.56 -21.77
C TYR A 122 -2.83 -5.92 -21.97
N ASP A 123 -3.89 -6.73 -22.02
CA ASP A 123 -5.24 -6.20 -21.99
C ASP A 123 -5.41 -5.42 -20.68
N LYS A 124 -5.80 -4.16 -20.81
CA LYS A 124 -6.12 -3.37 -19.62
C LYS A 124 -7.34 -4.00 -18.95
N PRO A 125 -7.30 -4.21 -17.64
CA PRO A 125 -8.48 -4.68 -16.92
C PRO A 125 -9.62 -3.70 -17.19
N ARG A 126 -10.76 -4.23 -17.60
CA ARG A 126 -11.97 -3.42 -17.83
C ARG A 126 -12.67 -3.21 -16.50
N ILE A 127 -13.06 -1.98 -16.25
CA ILE A 127 -13.97 -1.69 -15.14
C ILE A 127 -15.31 -2.34 -15.50
N PRO A 128 -15.90 -3.17 -14.64
CA PRO A 128 -17.24 -3.70 -14.91
C PRO A 128 -18.22 -2.53 -15.00
N THR A 129 -18.84 -2.36 -16.17
CA THR A 129 -19.80 -1.27 -16.41
C THR A 129 -21.25 -1.76 -16.32
N ASP A 130 -21.44 -3.05 -16.16
CA ASP A 130 -22.71 -3.75 -16.13
C ASP A 130 -23.18 -4.13 -14.72
N ILE A 131 -22.45 -3.71 -13.69
CA ILE A 131 -22.86 -3.92 -12.31
C ILE A 131 -23.90 -2.87 -11.94
N VAL A 132 -25.13 -3.33 -11.75
CA VAL A 132 -26.21 -2.50 -11.21
C VAL A 132 -26.20 -2.59 -9.71
N PHE A 133 -25.88 -1.49 -9.03
CA PHE A 133 -25.99 -1.40 -7.58
C PHE A 133 -27.42 -0.98 -7.22
N PRO A 134 -28.09 -1.68 -6.26
CA PRO A 134 -29.40 -1.27 -5.83
C PRO A 134 -29.34 0.10 -5.16
N GLU A 135 -30.28 0.99 -5.50
CA GLU A 135 -30.42 2.27 -4.79
C GLU A 135 -30.73 2.01 -3.31
N GLN A 136 -29.80 2.30 -2.43
CA GLN A 136 -29.98 2.26 -1.01
C GLN A 136 -30.02 3.70 -0.46
N LYS A 137 -31.18 4.13 0.02
CA LYS A 137 -31.29 5.39 0.78
C LYS A 137 -30.75 5.17 2.20
N ILE A 138 -29.45 5.41 2.35
CA ILE A 138 -28.76 5.32 3.64
C ILE A 138 -28.42 6.74 4.08
N ILE A 139 -28.72 7.07 5.33
CA ILE A 139 -28.24 8.31 5.95
C ILE A 139 -26.76 8.10 6.25
N THR A 140 -25.89 8.83 5.57
CA THR A 140 -24.45 8.74 5.72
C THR A 140 -23.93 9.70 6.79
N ALA A 141 -22.71 9.47 7.28
CA ALA A 141 -22.05 10.41 8.19
C ALA A 141 -21.87 11.80 7.56
N LYS A 142 -21.77 11.87 6.22
CA LYS A 142 -21.71 13.13 5.48
C LYS A 142 -23.03 13.89 5.54
N ASN A 143 -24.16 13.21 5.40
CA ASN A 143 -25.48 13.84 5.54
C ASN A 143 -25.66 14.40 6.96
N ILE A 144 -25.25 13.66 7.98
CA ILE A 144 -25.28 14.13 9.37
C ILE A 144 -24.40 15.37 9.57
N LEU A 145 -23.20 15.38 8.95
CA LEU A 145 -22.29 16.52 8.99
C LEU A 145 -22.94 17.78 8.40
N ASP A 146 -23.58 17.63 7.24
CA ASP A 146 -24.16 18.76 6.50
C ASP A 146 -25.40 19.33 7.20
N GLU A 147 -26.22 18.46 7.79
CA GLU A 147 -27.47 18.86 8.44
C GLU A 147 -27.27 19.35 9.88
N LYS A 148 -26.39 18.67 10.65
CA LYS A 148 -26.28 18.82 12.11
C LYS A 148 -24.90 19.24 12.60
N GLY A 149 -23.92 19.29 11.71
CA GLY A 149 -22.56 19.73 12.02
C GLY A 149 -21.65 18.66 12.67
N PRO A 150 -20.40 19.00 12.97
CA PRO A 150 -19.36 18.05 13.37
C PRO A 150 -19.61 17.39 14.74
N THR A 151 -20.22 18.11 15.67
CA THR A 151 -20.56 17.55 17.01
C THR A 151 -21.51 16.37 16.88
N ALA A 152 -22.55 16.49 16.05
CA ALA A 152 -23.51 15.43 15.82
C ALA A 152 -22.87 14.19 15.17
N VAL A 153 -21.89 14.38 14.28
CA VAL A 153 -21.10 13.26 13.72
C VAL A 153 -20.28 12.56 14.80
N SER A 154 -19.67 13.33 15.71
CA SER A 154 -18.90 12.77 16.83
C SER A 154 -19.75 11.93 17.76
N GLU A 155 -20.95 12.41 18.08
CA GLU A 155 -21.92 11.67 18.89
C GLU A 155 -22.41 10.41 18.17
N TRP A 156 -22.77 10.55 16.89
CA TRP A 156 -23.19 9.42 16.06
C TRP A 156 -22.12 8.33 15.99
N ILE A 157 -20.83 8.69 15.91
CA ILE A 157 -19.71 7.72 15.90
C ILE A 157 -19.68 6.93 17.23
N LYS A 158 -19.87 7.61 18.37
CA LYS A 158 -19.87 6.96 19.70
C LYS A 158 -21.01 5.97 19.87
N ASP A 159 -22.14 6.23 19.23
CA ASP A 159 -23.34 5.40 19.32
C ASP A 159 -23.34 4.19 18.37
N GLN A 160 -22.28 4.03 17.54
CA GLN A 160 -22.21 2.92 16.61
C GLN A 160 -21.85 1.60 17.30
N ASN A 161 -22.67 0.58 17.05
CA ASN A 161 -22.42 -0.80 17.50
C ASN A 161 -21.70 -1.66 16.45
N ARG A 162 -21.31 -1.06 15.33
CA ARG A 162 -20.64 -1.73 14.21
C ARG A 162 -19.30 -1.06 13.92
N VAL A 163 -18.41 -1.81 13.27
CA VAL A 163 -17.14 -1.24 12.76
C VAL A 163 -17.46 -0.30 11.61
N LEU A 164 -16.92 0.91 11.69
CA LEU A 164 -16.95 1.89 10.61
C LEU A 164 -15.74 1.69 9.71
N LEU A 165 -15.97 1.65 8.40
CA LEU A 165 -14.93 1.38 7.41
C LEU A 165 -14.48 2.67 6.75
N THR A 166 -13.17 2.86 6.67
CA THR A 166 -12.52 3.89 5.86
C THR A 166 -11.83 3.23 4.67
N ASP A 167 -12.15 3.66 3.47
CA ASP A 167 -11.44 3.26 2.25
C ASP A 167 -10.20 4.13 2.06
N THR A 168 -9.06 3.51 1.79
CA THR A 168 -7.78 4.20 1.55
C THR A 168 -7.30 4.09 0.10
N THR A 169 -8.13 3.58 -0.80
CA THR A 169 -7.79 3.34 -2.22
C THR A 169 -7.29 4.60 -2.91
N PHE A 170 -7.91 5.75 -2.64
CA PHE A 170 -7.60 7.02 -3.30
C PHE A 170 -6.39 7.76 -2.70
N ARG A 171 -5.82 7.27 -1.58
CA ARG A 171 -4.61 7.85 -0.98
C ARG A 171 -3.56 6.80 -0.64
N ASP A 172 -3.71 6.04 0.45
CA ASP A 172 -2.63 5.19 0.97
C ASP A 172 -2.34 3.98 0.09
N ALA A 173 -3.36 3.34 -0.43
CA ALA A 173 -3.18 2.15 -1.27
C ALA A 173 -2.33 2.47 -2.51
N HIS A 174 -2.64 3.53 -3.24
CA HIS A 174 -1.84 3.90 -4.40
C HIS A 174 -0.50 4.57 -4.04
N GLN A 175 -0.41 5.19 -2.88
CA GLN A 175 0.86 5.71 -2.36
C GLN A 175 1.83 4.56 -2.10
N SER A 176 1.38 3.53 -1.41
CA SER A 176 2.21 2.40 -0.98
C SER A 176 2.50 1.41 -2.11
N LEU A 177 1.57 1.20 -3.02
CA LEU A 177 1.67 0.18 -4.06
C LEU A 177 2.11 0.73 -5.43
N LEU A 178 1.79 1.98 -5.73
CA LEU A 178 1.98 2.59 -7.05
C LEU A 178 2.78 3.91 -6.99
N ALA A 179 3.56 4.10 -5.93
CA ALA A 179 4.39 5.30 -5.71
C ALA A 179 3.62 6.61 -5.92
N THR A 180 2.34 6.65 -5.54
CA THR A 180 1.42 7.80 -5.68
C THR A 180 1.20 8.22 -7.16
N ARG A 181 1.37 7.32 -8.12
CA ARG A 181 1.38 7.66 -9.56
C ARG A 181 0.00 7.56 -10.25
N ILE A 182 -1.09 7.26 -9.54
CA ILE A 182 -2.43 7.26 -10.13
C ILE A 182 -2.85 8.68 -10.49
N ARG A 183 -3.34 8.85 -11.71
CA ARG A 183 -3.82 10.13 -12.21
C ARG A 183 -5.26 10.41 -11.80
N THR A 184 -5.63 11.69 -11.79
CA THR A 184 -7.00 12.12 -11.40
C THR A 184 -8.09 11.49 -12.26
N ASN A 185 -7.88 11.33 -13.58
CA ASN A 185 -8.85 10.72 -14.46
C ASN A 185 -9.07 9.23 -14.18
N GLU A 186 -8.03 8.52 -13.72
CA GLU A 186 -8.12 7.11 -13.32
C GLU A 186 -8.92 6.95 -12.03
N MET A 187 -8.72 7.85 -11.07
CA MET A 187 -9.52 7.90 -9.84
C MET A 187 -10.98 8.23 -10.12
N GLN A 188 -11.22 9.20 -11.01
CA GLN A 188 -12.58 9.58 -11.43
C GLN A 188 -13.35 8.43 -12.07
N ALA A 189 -12.65 7.54 -12.78
CA ALA A 189 -13.28 6.40 -13.46
C ALA A 189 -13.95 5.41 -12.50
N ILE A 190 -13.58 5.42 -11.20
CA ILE A 190 -14.10 4.47 -10.20
C ILE A 190 -14.77 5.16 -9.00
N ALA A 191 -14.69 6.47 -8.88
CA ALA A 191 -15.12 7.16 -7.66
C ALA A 191 -16.63 7.06 -7.43
N ALA A 192 -17.44 7.28 -8.47
CA ALA A 192 -18.89 7.18 -8.37
C ALA A 192 -19.35 5.74 -8.08
N GLU A 193 -18.75 4.78 -8.76
CA GLU A 193 -19.01 3.35 -8.56
C GLU A 193 -18.63 2.90 -7.15
N THR A 194 -17.54 3.44 -6.59
CA THR A 194 -17.13 3.15 -5.20
C THR A 194 -18.21 3.60 -4.21
N GLN A 195 -18.74 4.82 -4.36
CA GLN A 195 -19.82 5.29 -3.50
C GLN A 195 -21.10 4.47 -3.68
N ALA A 196 -21.44 4.11 -4.92
CA ALA A 196 -22.63 3.32 -5.22
C ALA A 196 -22.51 1.88 -4.68
N ALA A 197 -21.33 1.28 -4.78
CA ALA A 197 -21.07 -0.08 -4.30
C ALA A 197 -21.06 -0.19 -2.77
N ILE A 198 -20.58 0.84 -2.07
CA ILE A 198 -20.41 0.84 -0.62
C ILE A 198 -21.01 2.13 -0.03
N PRO A 199 -22.35 2.31 -0.12
CA PRO A 199 -23.00 3.54 0.34
C PRO A 199 -22.88 3.74 1.87
N GLN A 200 -22.62 2.68 2.64
CA GLN A 200 -22.40 2.72 4.08
C GLN A 200 -20.96 3.04 4.49
N LEU A 201 -20.08 3.36 3.54
CA LEU A 201 -18.70 3.72 3.82
C LEU A 201 -18.65 4.96 4.72
N PHE A 202 -17.91 4.87 5.82
CA PHE A 202 -17.78 5.99 6.75
C PHE A 202 -17.01 7.15 6.11
N SER A 203 -15.85 6.86 5.55
CA SER A 203 -15.02 7.86 4.90
C SER A 203 -14.15 7.25 3.80
N SER A 204 -13.69 8.09 2.88
CA SER A 204 -12.67 7.74 1.91
C SER A 204 -11.48 8.69 2.05
N GLU A 205 -10.30 8.12 2.26
CA GLU A 205 -9.07 8.87 2.40
C GLU A 205 -8.56 9.28 1.02
N MET A 206 -8.51 10.59 0.76
CA MET A 206 -8.23 11.14 -0.56
C MET A 206 -7.02 12.04 -0.62
N TRP A 207 -6.48 12.41 0.53
CA TRP A 207 -5.49 13.46 0.62
C TRP A 207 -4.41 13.15 1.65
N GLY A 208 -3.23 13.67 1.40
CA GLY A 208 -2.08 13.62 2.28
C GLY A 208 -0.91 14.38 1.65
N GLY A 209 0.18 14.57 2.39
CA GLY A 209 1.35 15.30 1.91
C GLY A 209 1.92 14.74 0.62
N ALA A 210 2.10 13.43 0.54
CA ALA A 210 2.61 12.77 -0.66
C ALA A 210 1.64 12.88 -1.86
N THR A 211 0.34 12.78 -1.62
CA THR A 211 -0.66 12.94 -2.69
C THR A 211 -0.62 14.35 -3.27
N PHE A 212 -0.51 15.37 -2.42
CA PHE A 212 -0.35 16.76 -2.84
C PHE A 212 0.93 16.96 -3.65
N ASP A 213 2.06 16.57 -3.07
CA ASP A 213 3.38 16.79 -3.66
C ASP A 213 3.55 16.07 -5.00
N VAL A 214 3.16 14.80 -5.08
CA VAL A 214 3.31 14.01 -6.32
C VAL A 214 2.37 14.50 -7.41
N ALA A 215 1.13 14.86 -7.09
CA ALA A 215 0.20 15.42 -8.07
C ALA A 215 0.78 16.67 -8.71
N TYR A 216 1.28 17.59 -7.91
CA TYR A 216 1.87 18.84 -8.35
C TYR A 216 3.20 18.64 -9.08
N ARG A 217 4.16 17.95 -8.44
CA ARG A 217 5.56 17.89 -8.87
C ARG A 217 5.80 16.89 -10.00
N PHE A 218 5.14 15.74 -9.97
CA PHE A 218 5.43 14.63 -10.90
C PHE A 218 4.33 14.38 -11.92
N LEU A 219 3.08 14.62 -11.58
CA LEU A 219 1.96 14.36 -12.49
C LEU A 219 1.53 15.61 -13.26
N SER A 220 2.02 16.79 -12.89
CA SER A 220 1.60 18.09 -13.44
C SER A 220 0.08 18.27 -13.33
N GLU A 221 -0.49 17.83 -12.23
CA GLU A 221 -1.91 17.95 -11.91
C GLU A 221 -2.11 18.89 -10.72
N ASP A 222 -3.18 19.68 -10.78
CA ASP A 222 -3.61 20.52 -9.67
C ASP A 222 -4.30 19.66 -8.61
N PRO A 223 -3.70 19.49 -7.41
CA PRO A 223 -4.25 18.64 -6.37
C PRO A 223 -5.60 19.12 -5.85
N TRP A 224 -5.85 20.44 -5.82
CA TRP A 224 -7.13 21.00 -5.40
C TRP A 224 -8.24 20.70 -6.39
N LYS A 225 -7.94 20.75 -7.71
CA LYS A 225 -8.89 20.34 -8.74
C LYS A 225 -9.20 18.86 -8.64
N ARG A 226 -8.19 18.02 -8.34
CA ARG A 226 -8.38 16.58 -8.07
C ARG A 226 -9.41 16.38 -6.95
N LEU A 227 -9.19 17.03 -5.79
CA LEU A 227 -10.10 16.91 -4.66
C LEU A 227 -11.53 17.33 -4.99
N LYS A 228 -11.70 18.46 -5.69
CA LYS A 228 -13.01 18.95 -6.12
C LYS A 228 -13.74 17.97 -7.05
N LYS A 229 -13.01 17.37 -7.99
CA LYS A 229 -13.55 16.39 -8.92
C LYS A 229 -13.99 15.11 -8.22
N LEU A 230 -13.18 14.60 -7.28
CA LEU A 230 -13.55 13.42 -6.48
C LEU A 230 -14.75 13.72 -5.58
N ARG A 231 -14.76 14.89 -4.91
CA ARG A 231 -15.93 15.32 -4.13
C ARG A 231 -17.22 15.37 -4.95
N SER A 232 -17.18 15.84 -6.20
CA SER A 232 -18.37 15.90 -7.06
C SER A 232 -18.93 14.50 -7.42
N GLN A 233 -18.09 13.47 -7.42
CA GLN A 233 -18.49 12.09 -7.72
C GLN A 233 -18.84 11.27 -6.48
N MET A 234 -18.39 11.71 -5.31
CA MET A 234 -18.67 11.08 -4.01
C MET A 234 -19.30 12.09 -3.04
N PRO A 235 -20.50 12.64 -3.36
CA PRO A 235 -21.12 13.70 -2.55
C PRO A 235 -21.50 13.25 -1.14
N ASP A 236 -21.87 11.98 -0.97
CA ASP A 236 -22.43 11.45 0.28
C ASP A 236 -21.40 10.74 1.18
N THR A 237 -20.11 10.71 0.78
CA THR A 237 -19.04 10.10 1.56
C THR A 237 -18.19 11.17 2.25
N LEU A 238 -17.81 10.98 3.51
CA LEU A 238 -16.81 11.83 4.15
C LEU A 238 -15.46 11.66 3.47
N LEU A 239 -14.81 12.75 3.11
CA LEU A 239 -13.45 12.72 2.59
C LEU A 239 -12.47 13.00 3.72
N GLN A 240 -11.45 12.15 3.82
CA GLN A 240 -10.46 12.17 4.89
C GLN A 240 -9.10 12.58 4.35
N MET A 241 -8.37 13.35 5.14
CA MET A 241 -6.98 13.70 4.91
C MET A 241 -6.09 13.04 5.96
N LEU A 242 -4.97 12.44 5.54
CA LEU A 242 -3.89 12.11 6.45
C LEU A 242 -3.11 13.40 6.78
N PHE A 243 -3.11 13.77 8.03
CA PHE A 243 -2.33 14.88 8.55
C PHE A 243 -1.20 14.35 9.45
N ARG A 244 0.02 14.73 9.12
CA ARG A 244 1.21 14.35 9.87
C ARG A 244 1.71 15.57 10.64
N GLY A 245 1.16 15.87 11.77
CA GLY A 245 1.60 16.92 12.69
C GLY A 245 2.70 17.87 12.16
N SER A 246 3.95 17.53 12.42
CA SER A 246 5.10 18.40 12.17
C SER A 246 5.53 18.54 10.70
N ASN A 247 4.99 17.77 9.77
CA ASN A 247 5.39 17.84 8.35
C ASN A 247 4.23 17.85 7.35
N ALA A 248 3.04 18.20 7.80
CA ALA A 248 1.75 18.28 7.08
C ALA A 248 1.72 17.87 5.60
N VAL A 249 2.42 18.58 4.73
CA VAL A 249 2.48 18.35 3.27
C VAL A 249 3.89 18.06 2.73
N GLY A 250 4.89 18.01 3.61
CA GLY A 250 6.29 17.80 3.24
C GLY A 250 6.84 16.45 3.69
N TYR A 251 8.13 16.23 3.42
CA TYR A 251 8.86 15.02 3.84
C TYR A 251 9.77 15.26 5.06
N GLN A 252 10.02 16.51 5.38
CA GLN A 252 10.82 16.93 6.54
C GLN A 252 9.94 17.72 7.50
N ASN A 253 10.27 17.68 8.78
CA ASN A 253 9.58 18.46 9.79
C ASN A 253 9.76 19.94 9.52
N TYR A 254 8.69 20.67 9.69
CA TYR A 254 8.74 22.14 9.68
C TYR A 254 9.40 22.64 10.97
N PRO A 255 10.09 23.78 10.94
CA PRO A 255 10.54 24.43 12.16
C PRO A 255 9.34 24.91 12.99
N ASP A 256 9.53 25.04 14.31
CA ASP A 256 8.46 25.35 15.26
C ASP A 256 7.66 26.61 14.92
N ASN A 257 8.27 27.56 14.23
CA ASN A 257 7.61 28.77 13.76
C ASN A 257 6.86 28.63 12.44
N GLY A 258 6.89 27.45 11.85
CA GLY A 258 6.20 27.10 10.61
C GLY A 258 4.96 26.22 10.82
N LEU A 259 4.67 25.84 12.05
CA LEU A 259 3.50 25.08 12.47
C LEU A 259 2.46 26.00 13.07
#